data_f94510dd2c01f34d7e0d8871931b64a7
#
_entry.id   f94510dd2c01f34d7e0d8871931b64a7
#
_cell.length_a   1.000
_cell.length_b   1.000
_cell.length_c   1.000
_cell.angle_alpha   90.00
_cell.angle_beta   90.00
_cell.angle_gamma   90.00
#
_symmetry.space_group_name_H-M   'P 1'
#
loop_
_entity.id
_entity.type
_entity.pdbx_description
1 polymer ?
#
loop_
_entity_poly.entity_id
_entity_poly.type
_entity_poly.pdbx_seq_one_letter_code
_entity_poly.pdbx_strand_id
1 'polypeptide(L)'
;MGTRDLFLETLTKMGCQYELAEEENDNHIYFAYQGENFIVAASNDNRYIHIWDTYWEHVELYDIDEFTRLKKAINGSNLNNSVTTVYTIDEAGSNVDVHSKSTILFVPQIPDIEDYLRVELNAFFRVHQYVGIEMTKLREQEEAAKV
;
A
#
# COMPACT_ATOMS: atom_id res chain seq x y z
N MET A 1 17.86 -5.08 20.19
CA MET A 1 16.48 -5.22 19.67
C MET A 1 16.51 -5.28 18.16
N GLY A 2 15.96 -6.34 17.60
CA GLY A 2 15.88 -6.49 16.15
C GLY A 2 14.77 -5.66 15.52
N THR A 3 14.78 -5.60 14.21
CA THR A 3 13.84 -4.79 13.43
C THR A 3 12.37 -5.17 13.68
N ARG A 4 12.06 -6.46 13.72
CA ARG A 4 10.71 -6.94 13.99
C ARG A 4 10.22 -6.49 15.37
N ASP A 5 11.05 -6.66 16.39
CA ASP A 5 10.71 -6.27 17.76
C ASP A 5 10.51 -4.76 17.86
N LEU A 6 11.36 -3.99 17.20
CA LEU A 6 11.24 -2.52 17.14
C LEU A 6 9.93 -2.10 16.46
N PHE A 7 9.57 -2.76 15.37
CA PHE A 7 8.33 -2.46 14.65
C PHE A 7 7.10 -2.72 15.52
N LEU A 8 7.06 -3.87 16.21
CA LEU A 8 5.95 -4.21 17.10
C LEU A 8 5.85 -3.23 18.28
N GLU A 9 6.98 -2.85 18.85
CA GLU A 9 7.02 -1.83 19.90
C GLU A 9 6.48 -0.50 19.40
N THR A 10 6.86 -0.10 18.18
CA THR A 10 6.41 1.15 17.57
C THR A 10 4.90 1.15 17.34
N LEU A 11 4.35 0.05 16.81
CA LEU A 11 2.90 -0.09 16.64
C LEU A 11 2.17 0.03 17.98
N THR A 12 2.70 -0.60 19.01
CA THR A 12 2.11 -0.53 20.36
C THR A 12 2.08 0.91 20.88
N LYS A 13 3.18 1.65 20.71
CA LYS A 13 3.26 3.07 21.12
C LYS A 13 2.31 3.96 20.32
N MET A 14 2.06 3.62 19.07
CA MET A 14 1.10 4.34 18.22
C MET A 14 -0.36 3.99 18.54
N GLY A 15 -0.58 2.98 19.37
CA GLY A 15 -1.93 2.50 19.67
C GLY A 15 -2.55 1.65 18.59
N CYS A 16 -1.75 1.13 17.67
CA CYS A 16 -2.23 0.24 16.62
C CYS A 16 -2.35 -1.18 17.14
N GLN A 17 -3.50 -1.81 16.91
CA GLN A 17 -3.68 -3.22 17.19
C GLN A 17 -3.07 -4.03 16.04
N TYR A 18 -2.43 -5.14 16.40
CA TYR A 18 -1.82 -6.01 15.40
C TYR A 18 -2.05 -7.49 15.73
N GLU A 19 -1.95 -8.30 14.70
CA GLU A 19 -1.99 -9.75 14.80
C GLU A 19 -0.76 -10.34 14.12
N LEU A 20 -0.21 -11.38 14.71
CA LEU A 20 0.92 -12.10 14.13
C LEU A 20 0.41 -13.28 13.32
N ALA A 21 1.15 -13.67 12.28
CA ALA A 21 0.87 -14.89 11.55
C ALA A 21 0.97 -16.10 12.50
N GLU A 22 0.10 -17.08 12.30
CA GLU A 22 -0.01 -18.26 13.17
C GLU A 22 1.23 -19.18 13.10
N GLU A 23 1.89 -19.22 11.94
CA GLU A 23 3.07 -20.07 11.74
C GLU A 23 4.31 -19.43 12.33
N GLU A 24 5.11 -20.21 13.10
CA GLU A 24 6.30 -19.71 13.80
C GLU A 24 7.34 -19.05 12.91
N ASN A 25 7.48 -19.52 11.67
CA ASN A 25 8.48 -19.00 10.72
C ASN A 25 7.94 -17.92 9.79
N ASP A 26 6.67 -17.52 9.98
CA ASP A 26 6.08 -16.48 9.17
C ASP A 26 6.33 -15.11 9.80
N ASN A 27 7.01 -14.24 9.07
CA ASN A 27 7.37 -12.91 9.52
C ASN A 27 6.30 -11.86 9.25
N HIS A 28 5.12 -12.26 8.83
CA HIS A 28 4.04 -11.32 8.52
C HIS A 28 3.35 -10.80 9.77
N ILE A 29 3.07 -9.52 9.76
CA ILE A 29 2.35 -8.80 10.82
C ILE A 29 1.17 -8.10 10.14
N TYR A 30 -0.03 -8.28 10.69
CA TYR A 30 -1.26 -7.68 10.17
C TYR A 30 -1.69 -6.59 11.14
N PHE A 31 -1.91 -5.38 10.66
CA PHE A 31 -2.34 -4.29 11.53
C PHE A 31 -3.26 -3.32 10.78
N ALA A 32 -4.02 -2.54 11.54
CA ALA A 32 -4.87 -1.50 11.01
C ALA A 32 -4.32 -0.12 11.40
N TYR A 33 -4.37 0.81 10.46
CA TYR A 33 -3.99 2.20 10.68
C TYR A 33 -4.98 3.09 9.93
N GLN A 34 -5.68 3.94 10.68
CA GLN A 34 -6.70 4.86 10.15
C GLN A 34 -7.72 4.16 9.23
N GLY A 35 -8.21 3.01 9.68
CA GLY A 35 -9.23 2.26 8.96
C GLY A 35 -8.72 1.40 7.80
N GLU A 36 -7.44 1.44 7.48
CA GLU A 36 -6.84 0.63 6.42
C GLU A 36 -6.07 -0.54 7.01
N ASN A 37 -6.16 -1.70 6.37
CA ASN A 37 -5.46 -2.90 6.79
C ASN A 37 -4.17 -3.06 6.02
N PHE A 38 -3.06 -3.22 6.76
CA PHE A 38 -1.73 -3.38 6.19
C PHE A 38 -1.15 -4.74 6.56
N ILE A 39 -0.27 -5.23 5.70
CA ILE A 39 0.52 -6.44 5.95
C ILE A 39 1.98 -6.02 5.89
N VAL A 40 2.76 -6.39 6.91
CA VAL A 40 4.18 -6.07 6.95
C VAL A 40 4.98 -7.35 7.10
N ALA A 41 6.02 -7.50 6.29
CA ALA A 41 7.03 -8.53 6.49
C ALA A 41 8.21 -7.89 7.22
N ALA A 42 8.49 -8.34 8.43
CA ALA A 42 9.57 -7.83 9.27
C ALA A 42 10.30 -8.98 9.93
N SER A 43 11.63 -8.97 9.83
CA SER A 43 12.52 -9.95 10.44
C SER A 43 13.57 -9.22 11.27
N ASN A 44 13.96 -9.81 12.40
CA ASN A 44 15.03 -9.24 13.24
C ASN A 44 16.40 -9.28 12.54
N ASP A 45 16.52 -10.05 11.48
CA ASP A 45 17.77 -10.20 10.71
C ASP A 45 17.89 -9.22 9.54
N ASN A 46 16.86 -8.42 9.28
CA ASN A 46 16.83 -7.49 8.15
C ASN A 46 16.48 -6.09 8.64
N ARG A 47 17.25 -5.10 8.19
CA ARG A 47 17.03 -3.69 8.55
C ARG A 47 15.86 -3.06 7.83
N TYR A 48 15.38 -3.66 6.74
CA TYR A 48 14.27 -3.17 5.94
C TYR A 48 13.02 -3.95 6.26
N ILE A 49 11.89 -3.27 6.25
CA ILE A 49 10.58 -3.90 6.34
C ILE A 49 9.84 -3.67 5.02
N HIS A 50 8.96 -4.61 4.68
CA HIS A 50 8.13 -4.52 3.48
C HIS A 50 6.69 -4.30 3.91
N ILE A 51 6.11 -3.18 3.49
CA ILE A 51 4.73 -2.80 3.84
C ILE A 51 3.86 -3.00 2.60
N TRP A 52 2.75 -3.68 2.77
CA TRP A 52 1.76 -3.90 1.72
C TRP A 52 0.41 -3.39 2.14
N ASP A 53 -0.27 -2.70 1.22
CA ASP A 53 -1.68 -2.37 1.28
C ASP A 53 -2.32 -3.07 0.09
N THR A 54 -2.97 -4.22 0.34
CA THR A 54 -3.45 -5.11 -0.72
C THR A 54 -4.94 -4.92 -0.96
N TYR A 55 -5.37 -5.13 -2.20
CA TYR A 55 -6.78 -5.13 -2.61
C TYR A 55 -7.52 -3.85 -2.21
N TRP A 56 -6.88 -2.69 -2.33
CA TRP A 56 -7.52 -1.43 -1.93
C TRP A 56 -8.42 -0.85 -3.02
N GLU A 57 -8.35 -1.36 -4.24
CA GLU A 57 -9.22 -0.99 -5.35
C GLU A 57 -9.28 -2.14 -6.34
N HIS A 58 -10.34 -2.18 -7.14
CA HIS A 58 -10.43 -3.14 -8.23
C HIS A 58 -11.24 -2.57 -9.39
N VAL A 59 -10.98 -3.10 -10.59
CA VAL A 59 -11.80 -2.87 -11.78
C VAL A 59 -12.07 -4.22 -12.43
N GLU A 60 -13.14 -4.30 -13.20
CA GLU A 60 -13.46 -5.52 -13.94
C GLU A 60 -12.56 -5.65 -15.16
N LEU A 61 -11.99 -6.82 -15.37
CA LEU A 61 -11.03 -7.03 -16.47
C LEU A 61 -11.65 -6.78 -17.84
N TYR A 62 -12.93 -7.11 -18.00
CA TYR A 62 -13.63 -6.90 -19.27
C TYR A 62 -14.05 -5.44 -19.51
N ASP A 63 -13.98 -4.58 -18.53
CA ASP A 63 -14.14 -3.13 -18.71
C ASP A 63 -12.80 -2.55 -19.21
N ILE A 64 -12.58 -2.68 -20.51
CA ILE A 64 -11.31 -2.34 -21.15
C ILE A 64 -10.98 -0.86 -20.95
N ASP A 65 -11.97 0.01 -21.06
CA ASP A 65 -11.75 1.46 -20.93
C ASP A 65 -11.35 1.82 -19.49
N GLU A 66 -12.03 1.26 -18.50
CA GLU A 66 -11.69 1.49 -17.09
C GLU A 66 -10.31 0.93 -16.74
N PHE A 67 -9.99 -0.25 -17.25
CA PHE A 67 -8.66 -0.84 -17.03
C PHE A 67 -7.57 0.01 -17.66
N THR A 68 -7.80 0.55 -18.85
CA THR A 68 -6.85 1.44 -19.51
C THR A 68 -6.63 2.72 -18.69
N ARG A 69 -7.70 3.31 -18.14
CA ARG A 69 -7.59 4.46 -17.24
C ARG A 69 -6.80 4.12 -15.99
N LEU A 70 -7.08 2.97 -15.40
CA LEU A 70 -6.37 2.50 -14.21
C LEU A 70 -4.87 2.38 -14.45
N LYS A 71 -4.47 1.78 -15.57
CA LYS A 71 -3.04 1.64 -15.92
C LYS A 71 -2.35 3.00 -16.03
N LYS A 72 -3.02 3.98 -16.64
CA LYS A 72 -2.48 5.33 -16.74
C LYS A 72 -2.36 6.00 -15.37
N ALA A 73 -3.39 5.86 -14.53
CA ALA A 73 -3.39 6.43 -13.18
C ALA A 73 -2.29 5.82 -12.31
N ILE A 74 -2.12 4.50 -12.37
CA ILE A 74 -1.05 3.80 -11.65
C ILE A 74 0.33 4.26 -12.11
N ASN A 75 0.53 4.35 -13.41
CA ASN A 75 1.81 4.82 -13.95
C ASN A 75 2.12 6.24 -13.47
N GLY A 76 1.15 7.13 -13.51
CA GLY A 76 1.30 8.51 -13.00
C GLY A 76 1.60 8.54 -11.51
N SER A 77 0.91 7.70 -10.73
CA SER A 77 1.16 7.58 -9.30
C SER A 77 2.60 7.15 -9.02
N ASN A 78 3.08 6.15 -9.73
CA ASN A 78 4.45 5.64 -9.54
C ASN A 78 5.52 6.66 -9.94
N LEU A 79 5.22 7.56 -10.86
CA LEU A 79 6.12 8.65 -11.23
C LEU A 79 6.16 9.78 -10.19
N ASN A 80 5.10 9.96 -9.43
CA ASN A 80 4.92 11.12 -8.55
C ASN A 80 4.89 10.80 -7.05
N ASN A 81 4.85 9.52 -6.68
CA ASN A 81 4.77 9.09 -5.27
C ASN A 81 5.87 8.10 -4.93
N SER A 82 6.24 8.04 -3.65
CA SER A 82 7.27 7.12 -3.15
C SER A 82 6.79 5.68 -3.01
N VAL A 83 5.49 5.48 -2.82
CA VAL A 83 4.89 4.15 -2.70
C VAL A 83 4.62 3.61 -4.10
N THR A 84 4.99 2.35 -4.32
CA THR A 84 4.79 1.67 -5.61
C THR A 84 3.43 1.00 -5.63
N THR A 85 2.68 1.20 -6.71
CA THR A 85 1.37 0.58 -6.90
C THR A 85 1.44 -0.39 -8.07
N VAL A 86 0.86 -1.56 -7.87
CA VAL A 86 0.83 -2.64 -8.85
C VAL A 86 -0.59 -3.17 -8.98
N TYR A 87 -0.87 -3.89 -10.05
CA TYR A 87 -2.13 -4.60 -10.18
C TYR A 87 -1.86 -6.08 -10.43
N THR A 88 -2.82 -6.91 -10.01
CA THR A 88 -2.85 -8.35 -10.29
C THR A 88 -4.19 -8.70 -10.89
N ILE A 89 -4.22 -9.77 -11.66
CA ILE A 89 -5.46 -10.29 -12.24
C ILE A 89 -5.79 -11.57 -11.46
N ASP A 90 -7.03 -11.71 -11.00
CA ASP A 90 -7.44 -12.87 -10.22
C ASP A 90 -7.42 -14.16 -11.07
N GLU A 91 -7.41 -15.32 -10.42
CA GLU A 91 -7.33 -16.62 -11.10
C GLU A 91 -8.51 -16.84 -12.05
N ALA A 92 -9.67 -16.33 -11.71
CA ALA A 92 -10.87 -16.44 -12.56
C ALA A 92 -10.80 -15.54 -13.80
N GLY A 93 -9.83 -14.58 -13.84
CA GLY A 93 -9.70 -13.64 -14.93
C GLY A 93 -10.82 -12.62 -14.99
N SER A 94 -11.44 -12.33 -13.86
CA SER A 94 -12.61 -11.44 -13.77
C SER A 94 -12.26 -10.05 -13.27
N ASN A 95 -11.32 -9.95 -12.33
CA ASN A 95 -10.99 -8.70 -11.65
C ASN A 95 -9.52 -8.35 -11.80
N VAL A 96 -9.28 -7.05 -11.92
CA VAL A 96 -7.96 -6.45 -11.79
C VAL A 96 -7.92 -5.83 -10.40
N ASP A 97 -7.06 -6.33 -9.52
CA ASP A 97 -6.95 -5.87 -8.15
C ASP A 97 -5.72 -4.98 -7.98
N VAL A 98 -5.87 -3.92 -7.21
CA VAL A 98 -4.81 -2.91 -7.02
C VAL A 98 -4.21 -3.04 -5.64
N HIS A 99 -2.88 -3.02 -5.59
CA HIS A 99 -2.10 -3.15 -4.37
C HIS A 99 -1.01 -2.09 -4.35
N SER A 100 -0.63 -1.66 -3.16
CA SER A 100 0.50 -0.74 -3.00
C SER A 100 1.52 -1.34 -2.06
N LYS A 101 2.80 -1.03 -2.28
CA LYS A 101 3.88 -1.55 -1.45
C LYS A 101 4.97 -0.50 -1.25
N SER A 102 5.68 -0.64 -0.14
CA SER A 102 6.84 0.18 0.15
C SER A 102 7.84 -0.63 0.96
N THR A 103 9.11 -0.49 0.63
CA THR A 103 10.20 -1.08 1.41
C THR A 103 10.94 0.07 2.08
N ILE A 104 11.01 0.05 3.40
CA ILE A 104 11.62 1.14 4.17
C ILE A 104 12.65 0.60 5.14
N LEU A 105 13.67 1.43 5.41
CA LEU A 105 14.64 1.16 6.47
C LEU A 105 13.92 1.34 7.82
N PHE A 106 14.13 0.42 8.75
CA PHE A 106 13.51 0.50 10.06
C PHE A 106 14.50 0.08 11.13
N VAL A 107 15.24 1.06 11.66
CA VAL A 107 16.34 0.85 12.61
C VAL A 107 16.21 1.79 13.82
N PRO A 108 16.78 1.41 14.98
CA PRO A 108 16.63 2.23 16.21
C PRO A 108 17.26 3.61 16.12
N GLN A 109 18.17 3.85 15.18
CA GLN A 109 18.83 5.14 14.99
C GLN A 109 17.95 6.19 14.35
N ILE A 110 16.79 5.82 13.81
CA ILE A 110 15.86 6.78 13.22
C ILE A 110 15.24 7.63 14.34
N PRO A 111 15.42 8.97 14.29
CA PRO A 111 14.79 9.84 15.31
C PRO A 111 13.29 9.90 15.10
N ASP A 112 12.54 10.03 16.20
CA ASP A 112 11.07 10.12 16.18
C ASP A 112 10.44 9.03 15.33
N ILE A 113 10.81 7.78 15.63
CA ILE A 113 10.47 6.63 14.78
C ILE A 113 8.95 6.43 14.60
N GLU A 114 8.15 6.83 15.59
CA GLU A 114 6.68 6.78 15.47
C GLU A 114 6.20 7.73 14.38
N ASP A 115 6.71 8.95 14.37
CA ASP A 115 6.36 9.94 13.34
C ASP A 115 6.88 9.52 11.97
N TYR A 116 8.08 8.94 11.92
CA TYR A 116 8.64 8.37 10.70
C TYR A 116 7.70 7.31 10.12
N LEU A 117 7.23 6.38 10.94
CA LEU A 117 6.31 5.33 10.48
C LEU A 117 4.98 5.93 10.02
N ARG A 118 4.43 6.93 10.75
CA ARG A 118 3.20 7.60 10.33
C ARG A 118 3.34 8.26 8.96
N VAL A 119 4.46 8.92 8.71
CA VAL A 119 4.73 9.55 7.40
C VAL A 119 4.74 8.50 6.29
N GLU A 120 5.41 7.37 6.54
CA GLU A 120 5.49 6.29 5.56
C GLU A 120 4.11 5.65 5.30
N LEU A 121 3.30 5.43 6.33
CA LEU A 121 1.95 4.89 6.18
C LEU A 121 1.01 5.89 5.49
N ASN A 122 1.12 7.17 5.81
CA ASN A 122 0.31 8.21 5.18
C ASN A 122 0.58 8.32 3.68
N ALA A 123 1.77 7.94 3.23
CA ALA A 123 2.10 7.93 1.81
C ALA A 123 1.20 6.98 1.00
N PHE A 124 0.71 5.90 1.62
CA PHE A 124 -0.26 5.00 0.98
C PHE A 124 -1.59 5.70 0.71
N PHE A 125 -2.06 6.52 1.63
CA PHE A 125 -3.31 7.26 1.45
C PHE A 125 -3.20 8.31 0.36
N ARG A 126 -2.02 8.92 0.19
CA ARG A 126 -1.78 9.86 -0.93
C ARG A 126 -1.89 9.16 -2.27
N VAL A 127 -1.42 7.92 -2.35
CA VAL A 127 -1.57 7.11 -3.57
C VAL A 127 -3.05 6.84 -3.87
N HIS A 128 -3.84 6.46 -2.86
CA HIS A 128 -5.28 6.26 -3.04
C HIS A 128 -5.93 7.51 -3.61
N GLN A 129 -5.62 8.66 -3.04
CA GLN A 129 -6.15 9.95 -3.49
C GLN A 129 -5.71 10.29 -4.91
N TYR A 130 -4.42 10.10 -5.21
CA TYR A 130 -3.87 10.38 -6.53
C TYR A 130 -4.57 9.54 -7.60
N VAL A 131 -4.65 8.23 -7.39
CA VAL A 131 -5.28 7.31 -8.35
C VAL A 131 -6.75 7.66 -8.53
N GLY A 132 -7.48 7.92 -7.44
CA GLY A 132 -8.89 8.29 -7.50
C GLY A 132 -9.13 9.58 -8.29
N ILE A 133 -8.32 10.60 -8.05
CA ILE A 133 -8.40 11.88 -8.77
C ILE A 133 -8.07 11.70 -10.25
N GLU A 134 -7.02 10.96 -10.57
CA GLU A 134 -6.62 10.73 -11.96
C GLU A 134 -7.68 9.93 -12.73
N MET A 135 -8.27 8.91 -12.10
CA MET A 135 -9.36 8.15 -12.71
C MET A 135 -10.54 9.05 -13.07
N THR A 136 -10.93 9.92 -12.15
CA THR A 136 -12.00 10.89 -12.37
C THR A 136 -11.68 11.85 -13.51
N LYS A 137 -10.47 12.39 -13.52
CA LYS A 137 -10.02 13.29 -14.59
C LYS A 137 -10.05 12.62 -15.97
N LEU A 138 -9.58 11.39 -16.05
CA LEU A 138 -9.55 10.64 -17.30
C LEU A 138 -10.97 10.38 -17.83
N ARG A 139 -11.90 10.01 -16.93
CA ARG A 139 -13.32 9.84 -17.31
C ARG A 139 -13.92 11.13 -17.84
N GLU A 140 -13.67 12.24 -17.15
CA GLU A 140 -14.17 13.56 -17.55
C GLU A 140 -13.61 14.02 -18.90
N GLN A 141 -12.31 13.81 -19.13
CA GLN A 141 -11.65 14.15 -20.39
C GLN A 141 -12.22 13.35 -21.56
N GLU A 142 -12.46 12.06 -21.36
CA GLU A 142 -13.04 11.20 -22.39
C GLU A 142 -14.49 11.59 -22.67
N GLU A 143 -15.27 11.93 -21.67
CA GLU A 143 -16.65 12.38 -21.82
C GLU A 143 -16.70 13.70 -22.59
N ALA A 144 -15.83 14.64 -22.29
CA ALA A 144 -15.72 15.91 -23.00
C ALA A 144 -15.33 15.71 -24.48
N ALA A 145 -14.49 14.73 -24.78
CA ALA A 145 -14.05 14.43 -26.13
C ALA A 145 -15.14 13.82 -27.03
N LYS A 146 -16.22 13.32 -26.43
CA LYS A 146 -17.34 12.72 -27.17
C LYS A 146 -18.32 13.75 -27.74
N VAL A 147 -18.16 15.02 -27.43
CA VAL A 147 -19.06 16.10 -27.86
C VAL A 147 -18.82 16.49 -29.32
#